data_aaa8a0535e7860c900de4a06f994ebae
#
_entry.id   aaa8a0535e7860c900de4a06f994ebae
#
_cell.length_a   1.000
_cell.length_b   1.000
_cell.length_c   1.000
_cell.angle_alpha   90.00
_cell.angle_beta   90.00
_cell.angle_gamma   90.00
#
_symmetry.space_group_name_H-M   'P 1'
#
loop_
_entity.id
_entity.type
_entity.pdbx_description
1 polymer ?
#
loop_
_entity_poly.entity_id
_entity_poly.type
_entity_poly.pdbx_seq_one_letter_code
_entity_poly.pdbx_strand_id
1 'polypeptide(L)'
;MDARSRGLLITFEGPEGSGKSSQARALAASLRQRGLPVALTREPGGTPIGDQIREIILAPRNTAMAPRTEVLLLSAARAQHVAERIRPALADRQIVISDRFADSTLAYQGFGLGLDLAALRALTAFATGGLTPDLTIYLDCPPVIGLARKARAAQAGGEWNRLDQKPVEYHERVRRGYLALADAEPNRWRVVDAAQPADHVQYLINAQVGQWLEELWTPPPSSRS
;
A
#
# COMPACT_ATOMS: atom_id res chain seq x y z
N MET A 1 -21.94 5.62 1.17
CA MET A 1 -22.38 4.22 1.10
C MET A 1 -21.90 3.53 2.36
N ASP A 2 -22.80 2.82 3.04
CA ASP A 2 -22.48 2.10 4.26
C ASP A 2 -21.41 1.02 3.97
N ALA A 3 -20.34 0.98 4.77
CA ALA A 3 -19.27 -0.03 4.66
C ALA A 3 -19.80 -1.49 4.72
N ARG A 4 -20.99 -1.67 5.28
CA ARG A 4 -21.69 -2.96 5.36
C ARG A 4 -22.28 -3.45 4.03
N SER A 5 -22.40 -2.59 3.01
CA SER A 5 -23.03 -2.92 1.72
C SER A 5 -22.04 -3.25 0.59
N ARG A 6 -20.74 -2.99 0.79
CA ARG A 6 -19.67 -3.27 -0.17
C ARG A 6 -18.52 -4.06 0.48
N GLY A 7 -17.54 -4.47 -0.32
CA GLY A 7 -16.26 -4.99 0.18
C GLY A 7 -15.44 -3.91 0.91
N LEU A 8 -14.33 -4.32 1.50
CA LEU A 8 -13.43 -3.47 2.28
C LEU A 8 -12.07 -3.33 1.58
N LEU A 9 -11.48 -2.13 1.61
CA LEU A 9 -10.15 -1.88 1.10
C LEU A 9 -9.17 -1.72 2.26
N ILE A 10 -8.25 -2.68 2.39
CA ILE A 10 -7.13 -2.65 3.34
C ILE A 10 -5.85 -2.37 2.56
N THR A 11 -5.08 -1.38 2.96
CA THR A 11 -3.80 -1.06 2.32
C THR A 11 -2.63 -1.29 3.26
N PHE A 12 -1.51 -1.73 2.71
CA PHE A 12 -0.24 -1.83 3.40
C PHE A 12 0.67 -0.71 2.94
N GLU A 13 1.12 0.10 3.87
CA GLU A 13 2.02 1.21 3.63
C GLU A 13 3.30 1.08 4.46
N GLY A 14 4.37 1.77 4.05
CA GLY A 14 5.64 1.75 4.76
C GLY A 14 6.84 1.95 3.84
N PRO A 15 8.02 2.22 4.41
CA PRO A 15 9.26 2.42 3.67
C PRO A 15 9.76 1.14 3.00
N GLU A 16 10.84 1.25 2.24
CA GLU A 16 11.47 0.11 1.57
C GLU A 16 11.98 -0.91 2.61
N GLY A 17 11.84 -2.21 2.30
CA GLY A 17 12.28 -3.28 3.19
C GLY A 17 11.47 -3.46 4.48
N SER A 18 10.35 -2.75 4.68
CA SER A 18 9.50 -2.90 5.86
C SER A 18 8.70 -4.21 5.90
N GLY A 19 8.68 -5.00 4.81
CA GLY A 19 8.02 -6.29 4.76
C GLY A 19 6.57 -6.27 4.24
N LYS A 20 6.08 -5.15 3.70
CA LYS A 20 4.70 -4.98 3.20
C LYS A 20 4.18 -6.15 2.39
N SER A 21 4.88 -6.49 1.31
CA SER A 21 4.44 -7.56 0.39
C SER A 21 4.32 -8.92 1.05
N SER A 22 5.20 -9.23 2.02
CA SER A 22 5.16 -10.48 2.78
C SER A 22 4.00 -10.49 3.75
N GLN A 23 3.79 -9.39 4.48
CA GLN A 23 2.72 -9.26 5.46
C GLN A 23 1.34 -9.18 4.79
N ALA A 24 1.22 -8.50 3.64
CA ALA A 24 -0.01 -8.47 2.86
C ALA A 24 -0.41 -9.87 2.35
N ARG A 25 0.56 -10.65 1.85
CA ARG A 25 0.32 -12.05 1.44
C ARG A 25 -0.10 -12.93 2.62
N ALA A 26 0.57 -12.78 3.76
CA ALA A 26 0.29 -13.57 4.95
C ALA A 26 -1.10 -13.24 5.53
N LEU A 27 -1.48 -11.95 5.58
CA LEU A 27 -2.83 -11.54 5.97
C LEU A 27 -3.88 -12.10 5.00
N ALA A 28 -3.66 -12.00 3.69
CA ALA A 28 -4.56 -12.54 2.68
C ALA A 28 -4.76 -14.06 2.85
N ALA A 29 -3.70 -14.81 3.12
CA ALA A 29 -3.77 -16.24 3.39
C ALA A 29 -4.57 -16.54 4.66
N SER A 30 -4.31 -15.83 5.75
CA SER A 30 -5.02 -15.96 7.03
C SER A 30 -6.53 -15.71 6.90
N LEU A 31 -6.91 -14.63 6.19
CA LEU A 31 -8.33 -14.32 5.99
C LEU A 31 -9.03 -15.35 5.07
N ARG A 32 -8.35 -15.84 4.03
CA ARG A 32 -8.88 -16.91 3.16
C ARG A 32 -9.09 -18.23 3.92
N GLN A 33 -8.17 -18.58 4.83
CA GLN A 33 -8.34 -19.75 5.71
C GLN A 33 -9.56 -19.62 6.63
N ARG A 34 -9.98 -18.40 6.97
CA ARG A 34 -11.22 -18.10 7.69
C ARG A 34 -12.47 -18.11 6.78
N GLY A 35 -12.33 -18.47 5.51
CA GLY A 35 -13.44 -18.51 4.53
C GLY A 35 -13.84 -17.14 3.96
N LEU A 36 -13.03 -16.08 4.16
CA LEU A 36 -13.35 -14.74 3.68
C LEU A 36 -12.91 -14.55 2.22
N PRO A 37 -13.72 -13.88 1.37
CA PRO A 37 -13.34 -13.59 -0.02
C PRO A 37 -12.30 -12.47 -0.04
N VAL A 38 -11.09 -12.78 -0.50
CA VAL A 38 -9.96 -11.84 -0.51
C VAL A 38 -9.34 -11.69 -1.89
N ALA A 39 -9.28 -10.46 -2.39
CA ALA A 39 -8.48 -10.05 -3.53
C ALA A 39 -7.17 -9.41 -3.05
N LEU A 40 -6.02 -9.97 -3.45
CA LEU A 40 -4.71 -9.41 -3.15
C LEU A 40 -4.15 -8.72 -4.40
N THR A 41 -3.66 -7.51 -4.26
CA THR A 41 -3.11 -6.69 -5.33
C THR A 41 -1.96 -5.80 -4.86
N ARG A 42 -1.39 -4.98 -5.76
CA ARG A 42 -0.25 -4.09 -5.46
C ARG A 42 -0.22 -2.86 -6.35
N GLU A 43 0.44 -1.80 -5.87
CA GLU A 43 0.81 -0.62 -6.64
C GLU A 43 2.33 -0.34 -6.59
N PRO A 44 2.87 0.34 -7.61
CA PRO A 44 2.26 0.57 -8.91
C PRO A 44 2.13 -0.74 -9.68
N GLY A 45 1.12 -0.83 -10.55
CA GLY A 45 0.84 -2.04 -11.35
C GLY A 45 -0.47 -2.72 -10.97
N GLY A 46 -0.51 -4.06 -11.07
CA GLY A 46 -1.69 -4.86 -10.75
C GLY A 46 -2.68 -5.01 -11.91
N THR A 47 -2.40 -4.39 -13.07
CA THR A 47 -3.11 -4.53 -14.34
C THR A 47 -2.11 -4.54 -15.50
N PRO A 48 -2.43 -5.06 -16.69
CA PRO A 48 -1.49 -5.06 -17.82
C PRO A 48 -0.96 -3.67 -18.17
N ILE A 49 -1.82 -2.64 -18.20
CA ILE A 49 -1.42 -1.25 -18.45
C ILE A 49 -0.60 -0.71 -17.25
N GLY A 50 -1.07 -0.95 -16.03
CA GLY A 50 -0.36 -0.51 -14.82
C GLY A 50 1.03 -1.12 -14.68
N ASP A 51 1.21 -2.38 -15.10
CA ASP A 51 2.52 -3.06 -15.05
C ASP A 51 3.50 -2.48 -16.09
N GLN A 52 3.06 -2.10 -17.28
CA GLN A 52 3.88 -1.36 -18.25
C GLN A 52 4.32 0.01 -17.69
N ILE A 53 3.42 0.73 -17.03
CA ILE A 53 3.76 1.99 -16.35
C ILE A 53 4.75 1.76 -15.21
N ARG A 54 4.57 0.68 -14.44
CA ARG A 54 5.51 0.28 -13.36
C ARG A 54 6.91 0.09 -13.89
N GLU A 55 7.09 -0.57 -15.04
CA GLU A 55 8.39 -0.77 -15.67
C GLU A 55 9.09 0.56 -15.96
N ILE A 56 8.34 1.57 -16.44
CA ILE A 56 8.88 2.92 -16.68
C ILE A 56 9.31 3.58 -15.36
N ILE A 57 8.45 3.53 -14.34
CA ILE A 57 8.69 4.19 -13.05
C ILE A 57 9.90 3.61 -12.34
N LEU A 58 10.04 2.28 -12.32
CA LEU A 58 11.05 1.58 -11.52
C LEU A 58 12.37 1.36 -12.25
N ALA A 59 12.41 1.53 -13.58
CA ALA A 59 13.61 1.30 -14.38
C ALA A 59 14.81 2.12 -13.87
N PRO A 60 15.92 1.48 -13.48
CA PRO A 60 17.11 2.18 -12.96
C PRO A 60 17.69 3.20 -13.94
N ARG A 61 17.51 2.99 -15.26
CA ARG A 61 17.96 3.90 -16.33
C ARG A 61 17.21 5.23 -16.37
N ASN A 62 16.00 5.31 -15.81
CA ASN A 62 15.14 6.50 -15.88
C ASN A 62 15.46 7.52 -14.76
N THR A 63 16.75 7.81 -14.54
CA THR A 63 17.22 8.72 -13.48
C THR A 63 16.80 10.18 -13.70
N ALA A 64 16.61 10.60 -14.96
CA ALA A 64 16.21 11.95 -15.33
C ALA A 64 14.69 12.20 -15.23
N MET A 65 13.91 11.23 -14.69
CA MET A 65 12.47 11.38 -14.56
C MET A 65 12.13 12.56 -13.63
N ALA A 66 11.42 13.55 -14.18
CA ALA A 66 10.98 14.71 -13.42
C ALA A 66 9.95 14.29 -12.33
N PRO A 67 9.95 14.92 -11.13
CA PRO A 67 9.02 14.56 -10.07
C PRO A 67 7.54 14.57 -10.47
N ARG A 68 7.12 15.56 -11.27
CA ARG A 68 5.74 15.61 -11.77
C ARG A 68 5.40 14.48 -12.73
N THR A 69 6.35 14.06 -13.58
CA THR A 69 6.19 12.90 -14.46
C THR A 69 5.98 11.63 -13.66
N GLU A 70 6.76 11.42 -12.59
CA GLU A 70 6.62 10.28 -11.69
C GLU A 70 5.22 10.24 -11.06
N VAL A 71 4.74 11.37 -10.53
CA VAL A 71 3.40 11.49 -9.94
C VAL A 71 2.30 11.18 -10.95
N LEU A 72 2.39 11.71 -12.17
CA LEU A 72 1.40 11.47 -13.22
C LEU A 72 1.36 10.00 -13.66
N LEU A 73 2.51 9.36 -13.80
CA LEU A 73 2.60 7.93 -14.11
C LEU A 73 2.01 7.06 -12.97
N LEU A 74 2.33 7.36 -11.71
CA LEU A 74 1.74 6.68 -10.56
C LEU A 74 0.22 6.84 -10.53
N SER A 75 -0.28 8.05 -10.82
CA SER A 75 -1.71 8.34 -10.85
C SER A 75 -2.43 7.63 -12.00
N ALA A 76 -1.81 7.55 -13.18
CA ALA A 76 -2.35 6.83 -14.34
C ALA A 76 -2.44 5.32 -14.05
N ALA A 77 -1.38 4.71 -13.51
CA ALA A 77 -1.39 3.30 -13.11
C ALA A 77 -2.48 3.02 -12.05
N ARG A 78 -2.63 3.91 -11.06
CA ARG A 78 -3.66 3.82 -10.01
C ARG A 78 -5.07 3.94 -10.56
N ALA A 79 -5.32 4.87 -11.47
CA ALA A 79 -6.64 5.03 -12.08
C ALA A 79 -7.08 3.75 -12.79
N GLN A 80 -6.20 3.13 -13.58
CA GLN A 80 -6.44 1.84 -14.22
C GLN A 80 -6.66 0.72 -13.21
N HIS A 81 -5.83 0.66 -12.16
CA HIS A 81 -5.92 -0.33 -11.10
C HIS A 81 -7.24 -0.26 -10.33
N VAL A 82 -7.68 0.95 -9.97
CA VAL A 82 -8.96 1.17 -9.28
C VAL A 82 -10.14 0.75 -10.16
N ALA A 83 -10.12 1.13 -11.44
CA ALA A 83 -11.21 0.82 -12.36
C ALA A 83 -11.33 -0.68 -12.68
N GLU A 84 -10.19 -1.34 -12.93
CA GLU A 84 -10.17 -2.71 -13.46
C GLU A 84 -10.15 -3.79 -12.36
N ARG A 85 -9.59 -3.48 -11.19
CA ARG A 85 -9.35 -4.49 -10.14
C ARG A 85 -10.04 -4.16 -8.82
N ILE A 86 -9.84 -2.95 -8.28
CA ILE A 86 -10.28 -2.66 -6.91
C ILE A 86 -11.80 -2.49 -6.86
N ARG A 87 -12.38 -1.61 -7.69
CA ARG A 87 -13.83 -1.37 -7.67
C ARG A 87 -14.68 -2.59 -7.98
N PRO A 88 -14.36 -3.44 -8.98
CA PRO A 88 -15.07 -4.68 -9.20
C PRO A 88 -15.01 -5.62 -7.99
N ALA A 89 -13.83 -5.84 -7.41
CA ALA A 89 -13.69 -6.69 -6.23
C ALA A 89 -14.48 -6.15 -5.01
N LEU A 90 -14.49 -4.83 -4.82
CA LEU A 90 -15.31 -4.21 -3.76
C LEU A 90 -16.81 -4.36 -4.04
N ALA A 91 -17.24 -4.27 -5.30
CA ALA A 91 -18.64 -4.49 -5.69
C ALA A 91 -19.05 -5.96 -5.42
N ASP A 92 -18.14 -6.92 -5.64
CA ASP A 92 -18.31 -8.34 -5.31
C ASP A 92 -18.14 -8.64 -3.81
N ARG A 93 -18.14 -7.62 -2.96
CA ARG A 93 -18.02 -7.73 -1.49
C ARG A 93 -16.77 -8.49 -1.03
N GLN A 94 -15.67 -8.38 -1.77
CA GLN A 94 -14.39 -8.94 -1.35
C GLN A 94 -13.63 -7.97 -0.42
N ILE A 95 -12.76 -8.54 0.41
CA ILE A 95 -11.73 -7.78 1.12
C ILE A 95 -10.57 -7.60 0.13
N VAL A 96 -10.37 -6.37 -0.33
CA VAL A 96 -9.22 -6.03 -1.19
C VAL A 96 -8.04 -5.67 -0.30
N ILE A 97 -6.92 -6.38 -0.44
CA ILE A 97 -5.65 -6.07 0.21
C ILE A 97 -4.70 -5.53 -0.86
N SER A 98 -4.26 -4.28 -0.71
CA SER A 98 -3.30 -3.67 -1.63
C SER A 98 -1.96 -3.40 -0.95
N ASP A 99 -0.88 -3.91 -1.53
CA ASP A 99 0.49 -3.51 -1.18
C ASP A 99 0.76 -2.15 -1.84
N ARG A 100 0.65 -1.08 -1.07
CA ARG A 100 0.61 0.35 -1.42
C ARG A 100 -0.71 0.82 -2.05
N PHE A 101 -0.99 2.11 -1.85
CA PHE A 101 -2.09 2.83 -2.48
C PHE A 101 -1.80 4.34 -2.50
N ALA A 102 -2.83 5.18 -2.45
CA ALA A 102 -2.75 6.63 -2.60
C ALA A 102 -1.84 7.32 -1.57
N ASP A 103 -1.81 6.81 -0.34
CA ASP A 103 -0.98 7.35 0.75
C ASP A 103 0.52 7.29 0.44
N SER A 104 0.97 6.29 -0.33
CA SER A 104 2.35 6.24 -0.84
C SER A 104 2.73 7.49 -1.63
N THR A 105 1.83 8.03 -2.46
CA THR A 105 2.11 9.25 -3.23
C THR A 105 2.31 10.46 -2.34
N LEU A 106 1.49 10.59 -1.28
CA LEU A 106 1.66 11.68 -0.31
C LEU A 106 2.98 11.56 0.45
N ALA A 107 3.35 10.35 0.89
CA ALA A 107 4.59 10.12 1.63
C ALA A 107 5.84 10.30 0.74
N TYR A 108 5.89 9.65 -0.43
CA TYR A 108 7.08 9.63 -1.28
C TYR A 108 7.25 10.91 -2.08
N GLN A 109 6.21 11.36 -2.78
CA GLN A 109 6.31 12.54 -3.64
C GLN A 109 6.02 13.83 -2.87
N GLY A 110 5.12 13.79 -1.88
CA GLY A 110 4.86 14.94 -1.00
C GLY A 110 6.01 15.17 -0.02
N PHE A 111 6.11 14.37 1.01
CA PHE A 111 7.13 14.55 2.05
C PHE A 111 8.54 14.23 1.55
N GLY A 112 8.71 13.17 0.77
CA GLY A 112 10.02 12.74 0.26
C GLY A 112 10.64 13.73 -0.73
N LEU A 113 9.89 14.16 -1.76
CA LEU A 113 10.34 15.08 -2.81
C LEU A 113 9.95 16.54 -2.57
N GLY A 114 9.11 16.85 -1.57
CA GLY A 114 8.69 18.21 -1.26
C GLY A 114 7.64 18.79 -2.21
N LEU A 115 6.86 17.95 -2.89
CA LEU A 115 5.77 18.44 -3.73
C LEU A 115 4.56 18.88 -2.89
N ASP A 116 3.78 19.79 -3.44
CA ASP A 116 2.58 20.33 -2.78
C ASP A 116 1.56 19.24 -2.44
N LEU A 117 1.25 19.08 -1.16
CA LEU A 117 0.34 18.04 -0.67
C LEU A 117 -1.10 18.27 -1.10
N ALA A 118 -1.55 19.52 -1.27
CA ALA A 118 -2.90 19.80 -1.71
C ALA A 118 -3.10 19.39 -3.17
N ALA A 119 -2.14 19.71 -4.03
CA ALA A 119 -2.15 19.26 -5.43
C ALA A 119 -2.09 17.72 -5.53
N LEU A 120 -1.27 17.06 -4.71
CA LEU A 120 -1.18 15.60 -4.69
C LEU A 120 -2.48 14.94 -4.20
N ARG A 121 -3.14 15.51 -3.19
CA ARG A 121 -4.46 15.04 -2.70
C ARG A 121 -5.52 15.18 -3.80
N ALA A 122 -5.58 16.31 -4.48
CA ALA A 122 -6.53 16.52 -5.59
C ALA A 122 -6.29 15.52 -6.73
N LEU A 123 -5.04 15.30 -7.12
CA LEU A 123 -4.69 14.35 -8.17
C LEU A 123 -4.97 12.89 -7.77
N THR A 124 -4.66 12.50 -6.54
CA THR A 124 -4.97 11.15 -6.05
C THR A 124 -6.47 10.93 -5.93
N ALA A 125 -7.23 11.93 -5.48
CA ALA A 125 -8.69 11.86 -5.45
C ALA A 125 -9.29 11.70 -6.86
N PHE A 126 -8.77 12.43 -7.84
CA PHE A 126 -9.16 12.25 -9.25
C PHE A 126 -8.83 10.84 -9.74
N ALA A 127 -7.61 10.36 -9.53
CA ALA A 127 -7.16 9.04 -9.99
C ALA A 127 -7.93 7.87 -9.35
N THR A 128 -8.32 8.00 -8.08
CA THR A 128 -9.09 6.96 -7.37
C THR A 128 -10.61 7.10 -7.54
N GLY A 129 -11.08 8.21 -8.13
CA GLY A 129 -12.50 8.59 -8.14
C GLY A 129 -13.04 8.72 -6.71
N GLY A 130 -12.26 9.31 -5.82
CA GLY A 130 -12.58 9.53 -4.41
C GLY A 130 -12.50 8.28 -3.51
N LEU A 131 -12.05 7.13 -4.03
CA LEU A 131 -11.90 5.93 -3.22
C LEU A 131 -10.75 6.12 -2.21
N THR A 132 -11.05 5.89 -0.93
CA THR A 132 -10.09 5.88 0.18
C THR A 132 -10.06 4.49 0.84
N PRO A 133 -8.93 4.06 1.41
CA PRO A 133 -8.88 2.82 2.19
C PRO A 133 -9.79 2.88 3.42
N ASP A 134 -10.42 1.75 3.75
CA ASP A 134 -11.14 1.59 5.01
C ASP A 134 -10.18 1.38 6.19
N LEU A 135 -9.03 0.74 5.92
CA LEU A 135 -7.96 0.53 6.88
C LEU A 135 -6.60 0.61 6.19
N THR A 136 -5.65 1.32 6.78
CA THR A 136 -4.25 1.35 6.35
C THR A 136 -3.36 0.76 7.43
N ILE A 137 -2.63 -0.31 7.12
CA ILE A 137 -1.60 -0.90 7.97
C ILE A 137 -0.28 -0.26 7.59
N TYR A 138 0.26 0.56 8.46
CA TYR A 138 1.56 1.19 8.28
C TYR A 138 2.63 0.37 9.00
N LEU A 139 3.56 -0.19 8.23
CA LEU A 139 4.71 -0.91 8.73
C LEU A 139 5.86 0.07 8.98
N ASP A 140 5.93 0.61 10.19
CA ASP A 140 7.00 1.54 10.56
C ASP A 140 8.32 0.79 10.70
N CYS A 141 9.29 1.22 9.90
CA CYS A 141 10.64 0.64 9.90
C CYS A 141 11.67 1.76 9.74
N PRO A 142 12.67 1.85 10.63
CA PRO A 142 13.77 2.77 10.42
C PRO A 142 14.43 2.54 9.05
N PRO A 143 14.68 3.60 8.24
CA PRO A 143 15.20 3.47 6.89
C PRO A 143 16.48 2.64 6.78
N VAL A 144 17.39 2.80 7.73
CA VAL A 144 18.65 2.03 7.77
C VAL A 144 18.39 0.51 7.83
N ILE A 145 17.41 0.08 8.64
CA ILE A 145 17.02 -1.34 8.76
C ILE A 145 16.34 -1.80 7.46
N GLY A 146 15.39 -1.01 6.96
CA GLY A 146 14.65 -1.34 5.75
C GLY A 146 15.53 -1.47 4.52
N LEU A 147 16.40 -0.48 4.28
CA LEU A 147 17.34 -0.49 3.16
C LEU A 147 18.34 -1.64 3.26
N ALA A 148 18.84 -1.98 4.45
CA ALA A 148 19.71 -3.14 4.64
C ALA A 148 19.00 -4.46 4.32
N ARG A 149 17.72 -4.62 4.73
CA ARG A 149 16.90 -5.78 4.35
C ARG A 149 16.68 -5.84 2.83
N LYS A 150 16.39 -4.70 2.20
CA LYS A 150 16.17 -4.60 0.75
C LYS A 150 17.44 -4.95 -0.03
N ALA A 151 18.61 -4.44 0.40
CA ALA A 151 19.90 -4.75 -0.23
C ALA A 151 20.23 -6.25 -0.15
N ARG A 152 20.01 -6.90 0.99
CA ARG A 152 20.18 -8.37 1.13
C ARG A 152 19.25 -9.14 0.21
N ALA A 153 17.99 -8.72 0.10
CA ALA A 153 17.04 -9.36 -0.81
C ALA A 153 17.47 -9.20 -2.28
N ALA A 154 18.02 -8.05 -2.67
CA ALA A 154 18.56 -7.81 -4.01
C ALA A 154 19.75 -8.72 -4.34
N GLN A 155 20.67 -8.94 -3.38
CA GLN A 155 21.77 -9.89 -3.53
C GLN A 155 21.31 -11.34 -3.75
N ALA A 156 20.13 -11.67 -3.23
CA ALA A 156 19.48 -12.97 -3.44
C ALA A 156 18.57 -13.02 -4.69
N GLY A 157 18.72 -12.08 -5.63
CA GLY A 157 17.94 -12.02 -6.88
C GLY A 157 16.64 -11.20 -6.80
N GLY A 158 16.42 -10.49 -5.72
CA GLY A 158 15.27 -9.59 -5.59
C GLY A 158 15.43 -8.29 -6.36
N GLU A 159 14.35 -7.53 -6.47
CA GLU A 159 14.30 -6.25 -7.17
C GLU A 159 15.08 -5.16 -6.43
N TRP A 160 15.95 -4.43 -7.14
CA TRP A 160 16.58 -3.18 -6.73
C TRP A 160 16.28 -2.12 -7.77
N ASN A 161 15.54 -1.11 -7.39
CA ASN A 161 15.00 -0.13 -8.33
C ASN A 161 15.50 1.30 -8.07
N ARG A 162 15.06 2.24 -8.89
CA ARG A 162 15.46 3.65 -8.85
C ARG A 162 15.15 4.32 -7.51
N LEU A 163 14.07 3.94 -6.83
CA LEU A 163 13.68 4.55 -5.55
C LEU A 163 14.57 4.04 -4.41
N ASP A 164 15.02 2.78 -4.48
CA ASP A 164 15.95 2.20 -3.49
C ASP A 164 17.33 2.91 -3.48
N GLN A 165 17.66 3.61 -4.58
CA GLN A 165 18.94 4.33 -4.74
C GLN A 165 18.91 5.76 -4.16
N LYS A 166 17.76 6.22 -3.66
CA LYS A 166 17.65 7.55 -3.05
C LYS A 166 18.46 7.62 -1.74
N PRO A 167 18.98 8.81 -1.38
CA PRO A 167 19.69 9.00 -0.10
C PRO A 167 18.83 8.64 1.11
N VAL A 168 19.46 8.24 2.22
CA VAL A 168 18.76 7.85 3.45
C VAL A 168 17.87 8.97 4.00
N GLU A 169 18.28 10.23 3.85
CA GLU A 169 17.52 11.40 4.27
C GLU A 169 16.18 11.54 3.52
N TYR A 170 16.12 11.07 2.27
CA TYR A 170 14.86 10.97 1.52
C TYR A 170 13.93 9.96 2.18
N HIS A 171 14.42 8.78 2.50
CA HIS A 171 13.63 7.73 3.15
C HIS A 171 13.19 8.11 4.57
N GLU A 172 13.99 8.91 5.29
CA GLU A 172 13.61 9.49 6.57
C GLU A 172 12.47 10.51 6.43
N ARG A 173 12.48 11.36 5.39
CA ARG A 173 11.36 12.25 5.10
C ARG A 173 10.10 11.46 4.77
N VAL A 174 10.21 10.40 3.98
CA VAL A 174 9.09 9.51 3.64
C VAL A 174 8.51 8.88 4.92
N ARG A 175 9.35 8.34 5.82
CA ARG A 175 8.92 7.78 7.10
C ARG A 175 8.17 8.80 7.95
N ARG A 176 8.74 10.00 8.12
CA ARG A 176 8.07 11.10 8.83
C ARG A 176 6.73 11.47 8.17
N GLY A 177 6.67 11.45 6.84
CA GLY A 177 5.44 11.69 6.10
C GLY A 177 4.34 10.67 6.43
N TYR A 178 4.67 9.40 6.45
CA TYR A 178 3.73 8.35 6.84
C TYR A 178 3.23 8.51 8.27
N LEU A 179 4.11 8.80 9.23
CA LEU A 179 3.72 9.04 10.62
C LEU A 179 2.78 10.26 10.73
N ALA A 180 3.08 11.35 10.03
CA ALA A 180 2.20 12.52 10.01
C ALA A 180 0.82 12.22 9.37
N LEU A 181 0.76 11.38 8.34
CA LEU A 181 -0.51 10.94 7.74
C LEU A 181 -1.30 10.04 8.71
N ALA A 182 -0.64 9.15 9.43
CA ALA A 182 -1.25 8.28 10.41
C ALA A 182 -1.83 9.08 11.59
N ASP A 183 -1.07 10.05 12.10
CA ASP A 183 -1.51 10.93 13.20
C ASP A 183 -2.71 11.81 12.78
N ALA A 184 -2.80 12.20 11.50
CA ALA A 184 -3.92 12.99 11.00
C ALA A 184 -5.24 12.20 10.86
N GLU A 185 -5.17 10.87 10.72
CA GLU A 185 -6.34 10.00 10.50
C GLU A 185 -6.30 8.74 11.38
N PRO A 186 -6.21 8.84 12.72
CA PRO A 186 -5.94 7.70 13.61
C PRO A 186 -7.00 6.59 13.53
N ASN A 187 -8.22 6.90 13.14
CA ASN A 187 -9.29 5.90 12.99
C ASN A 187 -9.06 4.95 11.81
N ARG A 188 -8.39 5.44 10.75
CA ARG A 188 -8.11 4.68 9.52
C ARG A 188 -6.76 3.94 9.57
N TRP A 189 -5.81 4.40 10.37
CA TRP A 189 -4.45 3.88 10.38
C TRP A 189 -4.19 2.97 11.59
N ARG A 190 -3.37 1.94 11.34
CA ARG A 190 -2.75 1.11 12.38
C ARG A 190 -1.25 1.08 12.13
N VAL A 191 -0.51 1.62 13.09
CA VAL A 191 0.96 1.66 13.03
C VAL A 191 1.50 0.41 13.71
N VAL A 192 2.34 -0.34 13.00
CA VAL A 192 2.98 -1.57 13.50
C VAL A 192 4.50 -1.42 13.38
N ASP A 193 5.22 -1.65 14.49
CA ASP A 193 6.68 -1.68 14.48
C ASP A 193 7.21 -2.86 13.66
N ALA A 194 7.66 -2.58 12.44
CA ALA A 194 8.20 -3.57 11.52
C ALA A 194 9.71 -3.84 11.70
N ALA A 195 10.35 -3.25 12.69
CA ALA A 195 11.70 -3.63 13.11
C ALA A 195 11.72 -4.99 13.84
N GLN A 196 10.59 -5.37 14.44
CA GLN A 196 10.37 -6.64 15.13
C GLN A 196 10.50 -7.88 14.20
N PRO A 197 10.60 -9.11 14.74
CA PRO A 197 10.54 -10.34 13.97
C PRO A 197 9.27 -10.46 13.14
N ALA A 198 9.38 -11.00 11.92
CA ALA A 198 8.29 -11.04 10.94
C ALA A 198 7.02 -11.72 11.46
N ASP A 199 7.17 -12.81 12.23
CA ASP A 199 6.05 -13.55 12.82
C ASP A 199 5.33 -12.75 13.89
N HIS A 200 6.06 -11.97 14.69
CA HIS A 200 5.46 -11.08 15.68
C HIS A 200 4.68 -9.93 15.01
N VAL A 201 5.26 -9.34 13.95
CA VAL A 201 4.57 -8.34 13.12
C VAL A 201 3.27 -8.92 12.54
N GLN A 202 3.33 -10.15 12.01
CA GLN A 202 2.16 -10.84 11.48
C GLN A 202 1.08 -11.08 12.55
N TYR A 203 1.48 -11.49 13.74
CA TYR A 203 0.57 -11.68 14.86
C TYR A 203 -0.17 -10.37 15.21
N LEU A 204 0.56 -9.26 15.32
CA LEU A 204 -0.03 -7.94 15.61
C LEU A 204 -1.02 -7.50 14.51
N ILE A 205 -0.64 -7.69 13.23
CA ILE A 205 -1.52 -7.36 12.10
C ILE A 205 -2.81 -8.18 12.16
N ASN A 206 -2.69 -9.49 12.34
CA ASN A 206 -3.86 -10.39 12.42
C ASN A 206 -4.80 -10.01 13.57
N ALA A 207 -4.25 -9.68 14.75
CA ALA A 207 -5.04 -9.25 15.89
C ALA A 207 -5.80 -7.95 15.63
N GLN A 208 -5.11 -6.92 15.12
CA GLN A 208 -5.70 -5.60 14.83
C GLN A 208 -6.75 -5.67 13.72
N VAL A 209 -6.46 -6.40 12.63
CA VAL A 209 -7.41 -6.56 11.51
C VAL A 209 -8.58 -7.43 11.94
N GLY A 210 -8.36 -8.48 12.74
CA GLY A 210 -9.40 -9.34 13.26
C GLY A 210 -10.43 -8.56 14.07
N GLN A 211 -9.97 -7.80 15.08
CA GLN A 211 -10.82 -6.94 15.88
C GLN A 211 -11.59 -5.93 15.04
N TRP A 212 -10.90 -5.24 14.11
CA TRP A 212 -11.52 -4.23 13.23
C TRP A 212 -12.61 -4.84 12.33
N LEU A 213 -12.40 -6.05 11.80
CA LEU A 213 -13.41 -6.75 11.00
C LEU A 213 -14.65 -7.14 11.81
N GLU A 214 -14.48 -7.59 13.05
CA GLU A 214 -15.58 -7.94 13.94
C GLU A 214 -16.48 -6.72 14.25
N GLU A 215 -15.88 -5.55 14.39
CA GLU A 215 -16.60 -4.30 14.68
C GLU A 215 -17.39 -3.74 13.49
N LEU A 216 -16.88 -3.89 12.26
CA LEU A 216 -17.33 -3.11 11.11
C LEU A 216 -17.90 -3.92 9.95
N TRP A 217 -17.65 -5.23 9.86
CA TRP A 217 -17.97 -5.97 8.66
C TRP A 217 -18.68 -7.29 8.92
N THR A 218 -19.83 -7.48 8.26
CA THR A 218 -20.53 -8.77 8.22
C THR A 218 -20.21 -9.47 6.89
N PRO A 219 -19.58 -10.65 6.90
CA PRO A 219 -19.25 -11.37 5.67
C PRO A 219 -20.53 -11.71 4.88
N PRO A 220 -20.46 -11.82 3.54
CA PRO A 220 -21.56 -12.34 2.74
C PRO A 220 -21.89 -13.77 3.18
N PRO A 221 -23.15 -14.21 3.06
CA PRO A 221 -23.50 -15.58 3.35
C PRO A 221 -22.65 -16.52 2.49
N SER A 222 -22.09 -17.56 3.12
CA SER A 222 -21.32 -18.57 2.40
C SER A 222 -22.21 -19.18 1.32
N SER A 223 -21.82 -19.07 0.05
CA SER A 223 -22.42 -19.86 -1.03
C SER A 223 -22.08 -21.34 -0.73
N ARG A 224 -22.97 -22.02 0.01
CA ARG A 224 -22.95 -23.48 0.08
C ARG A 224 -23.45 -23.98 -1.27
N SER A 225 -22.55 -24.45 -2.11
CA SER A 225 -22.85 -25.33 -3.25
C SER A 225 -23.04 -26.75 -2.76
#